data_f69f55618c17ac45fe8cb0434c5f1b6e
#
_entry.id   f69f55618c17ac45fe8cb0434c5f1b6e
#
_cell.length_a   1.000
_cell.length_b   1.000
_cell.length_c   1.000
_cell.angle_alpha   90.00
_cell.angle_beta   90.00
_cell.angle_gamma   90.00
#
_symmetry.space_group_name_H-M   'P 1'
#
loop_
_entity.id
_entity.type
_entity.pdbx_description
1 polymer ?
#
loop_
_entity_poly.entity_id
_entity_poly.type
_entity_poly.pdbx_seq_one_letter_code
_entity_poly.pdbx_strand_id
1 'polypeptide(L)'
;MPVVLLVLFAALAGTISFPADHGAHPAANVEWWYTTSIVSDGHGHRYAVFFTVWAQPLGLVARSNVVDLGADRIVHASEQARLGPRTAGALSLAVGTARLRFSERKPYGAFSIRAGGKSDGLDLVLVPQKPYVLHGRDGVIQQSVGGPSDYYSATRMAVIGTLTIAGRAVPVSGSSWLDHQWGSFGTVRKALRWDWFSCRFADRSELMLYRFLDLQNKPLSRFDTGTFVDPDGTLHAVPRFRVDQLGASVRPPGAPIAYPQRWRIRVPDRSLDLSITPLARHQYLANRLVAGFWEGAARVDRGKPGICVVEDLREDQPKVPTPG
;
A
#
# COMPACT_ATOMS: atom_id res chain seq x y z
N MET A 1 8.11 -39.78 34.29
CA MET A 1 7.62 -38.43 33.92
C MET A 1 8.38 -37.99 32.67
N PRO A 2 7.77 -37.86 31.49
CA PRO A 2 8.45 -37.38 30.31
C PRO A 2 8.58 -35.86 30.40
N VAL A 3 9.81 -35.38 30.25
CA VAL A 3 10.14 -33.94 30.09
C VAL A 3 9.75 -33.54 28.67
N VAL A 4 8.71 -32.75 28.54
CA VAL A 4 8.35 -32.12 27.25
C VAL A 4 9.31 -30.97 27.04
N LEU A 5 10.25 -31.13 26.12
CA LEU A 5 11.16 -30.08 25.67
C LEU A 5 10.36 -29.14 24.75
N LEU A 6 9.94 -28.01 25.31
CA LEU A 6 9.31 -26.93 24.52
C LEU A 6 10.42 -26.24 23.74
N VAL A 7 10.61 -26.63 22.48
CA VAL A 7 11.49 -25.90 21.55
C VAL A 7 10.76 -24.65 21.13
N LEU A 8 11.05 -23.52 21.79
CA LEU A 8 10.70 -22.20 21.29
C LEU A 8 11.56 -21.93 20.03
N PHE A 9 10.96 -22.08 18.86
CA PHE A 9 11.47 -21.45 17.66
C PHE A 9 11.24 -19.94 17.79
N ALA A 10 12.20 -19.21 18.35
CA ALA A 10 12.34 -17.80 18.06
C ALA A 10 12.69 -17.71 16.58
N ALA A 11 11.72 -17.38 15.73
CA ALA A 11 12.01 -16.93 14.37
C ALA A 11 12.91 -15.70 14.53
N LEU A 12 14.19 -15.85 14.21
CA LEU A 12 15.10 -14.73 13.99
C LEU A 12 14.45 -13.92 12.87
N ALA A 13 13.95 -12.72 13.20
CA ALA A 13 13.56 -11.76 12.18
C ALA A 13 14.77 -11.58 11.28
N GLY A 14 14.66 -12.00 10.02
CA GLY A 14 15.75 -11.90 9.04
C GLY A 14 16.03 -10.44 8.79
N THR A 15 17.30 -10.06 8.72
CA THR A 15 17.67 -8.70 8.30
C THR A 15 17.27 -8.56 6.83
N ILE A 16 16.40 -7.60 6.51
CA ILE A 16 16.00 -7.31 5.13
C ILE A 16 17.23 -6.95 4.31
N SER A 17 17.43 -7.64 3.21
CA SER A 17 18.62 -7.55 2.35
C SER A 17 18.25 -7.29 0.89
N PHE A 18 18.81 -6.26 0.28
CA PHE A 18 18.55 -5.92 -1.12
C PHE A 18 19.68 -6.37 -2.03
N PRO A 19 19.38 -6.88 -3.26
CA PRO A 19 18.07 -6.93 -3.91
C PRO A 19 17.22 -8.18 -3.58
N ALA A 20 17.71 -9.12 -2.77
CA ALA A 20 17.07 -10.42 -2.55
C ALA A 20 15.62 -10.29 -2.06
N ASP A 21 15.39 -9.44 -1.06
CA ASP A 21 14.08 -9.27 -0.45
C ASP A 21 13.14 -8.31 -1.21
N HIS A 22 13.46 -7.98 -2.47
CA HIS A 22 12.44 -7.54 -3.41
C HIS A 22 11.58 -8.70 -3.91
N GLY A 23 12.13 -9.90 -3.90
CA GLY A 23 11.48 -11.13 -4.33
C GLY A 23 10.42 -11.65 -3.38
N ALA A 24 9.85 -12.81 -3.70
CA ALA A 24 8.80 -13.41 -2.90
C ALA A 24 9.35 -14.25 -1.74
N HIS A 25 8.62 -14.26 -0.63
CA HIS A 25 8.89 -15.01 0.60
C HIS A 25 7.88 -16.16 0.77
N PRO A 26 8.09 -17.33 0.15
CA PRO A 26 7.12 -18.43 0.12
C PRO A 26 6.73 -18.96 1.52
N ALA A 27 7.61 -18.81 2.50
CA ALA A 27 7.35 -19.22 3.89
C ALA A 27 6.38 -18.28 4.63
N ALA A 28 6.16 -17.06 4.14
CA ALA A 28 5.21 -16.14 4.73
C ALA A 28 3.75 -16.54 4.40
N ASN A 29 2.85 -16.42 5.37
CA ASN A 29 1.43 -16.68 5.14
C ASN A 29 0.74 -15.59 4.33
N VAL A 30 1.22 -14.36 4.47
CA VAL A 30 0.70 -13.18 3.77
C VAL A 30 1.88 -12.36 3.29
N GLU A 31 1.77 -11.85 2.07
CA GLU A 31 2.76 -10.98 1.46
C GLU A 31 2.08 -10.07 0.45
N TRP A 32 2.53 -8.82 0.34
CA TRP A 32 2.08 -7.94 -0.72
C TRP A 32 3.15 -6.97 -1.19
N TRP A 33 3.09 -6.66 -2.46
CA TRP A 33 3.73 -5.52 -3.11
C TRP A 33 2.64 -4.54 -3.50
N TYR A 34 2.73 -3.34 -3.00
CA TYR A 34 1.73 -2.31 -3.18
C TYR A 34 2.38 -1.03 -3.72
N THR A 35 1.86 -0.49 -4.81
CA THR A 35 2.35 0.76 -5.36
C THR A 35 1.24 1.77 -5.51
N THR A 36 1.53 3.02 -5.13
CA THR A 36 0.63 4.15 -5.32
C THR A 36 1.36 5.24 -6.09
N SER A 37 0.79 5.66 -7.21
CA SER A 37 1.38 6.69 -8.05
C SER A 37 0.41 7.83 -8.29
N ILE A 38 0.93 9.06 -8.30
CA ILE A 38 0.22 10.23 -8.79
C ILE A 38 0.99 10.72 -10.02
N VAL A 39 0.32 10.65 -11.16
CA VAL A 39 0.92 10.97 -12.47
C VAL A 39 0.11 12.00 -13.22
N SER A 40 0.75 12.69 -14.17
CA SER A 40 0.11 13.62 -15.08
C SER A 40 0.54 13.39 -16.52
N ASP A 41 -0.30 13.79 -17.48
CA ASP A 41 -0.08 13.63 -18.93
C ASP A 41 0.63 14.83 -19.59
N GLY A 42 1.09 15.79 -18.80
CA GLY A 42 1.71 17.00 -19.33
C GLY A 42 0.70 18.05 -19.86
N HIS A 43 -0.58 17.72 -20.00
CA HIS A 43 -1.66 18.65 -20.40
C HIS A 43 -2.52 19.10 -19.19
N GLY A 44 -2.12 18.71 -17.99
CA GLY A 44 -2.80 19.07 -16.74
C GLY A 44 -3.77 18.02 -16.20
N HIS A 45 -4.04 16.95 -16.95
CA HIS A 45 -4.81 15.83 -16.39
C HIS A 45 -3.94 15.06 -15.40
N ARG A 46 -4.55 14.68 -14.29
CA ARG A 46 -3.88 13.95 -13.21
C ARG A 46 -4.61 12.66 -12.92
N TYR A 47 -3.83 11.63 -12.66
CA TYR A 47 -4.34 10.30 -12.37
C TYR A 47 -3.73 9.76 -11.09
N ALA A 48 -4.53 9.09 -10.27
CA ALA A 48 -4.05 8.21 -9.23
C ALA A 48 -4.01 6.78 -9.77
N VAL A 49 -2.88 6.11 -9.60
CA VAL A 49 -2.67 4.73 -10.05
C VAL A 49 -2.34 3.88 -8.84
N PHE A 50 -3.08 2.81 -8.65
CA PHE A 50 -2.87 1.84 -7.60
C PHE A 50 -2.62 0.47 -8.23
N PHE A 51 -1.61 -0.22 -7.75
CA PHE A 51 -1.28 -1.56 -8.21
C PHE A 51 -0.80 -2.41 -7.03
N THR A 52 -1.41 -3.57 -6.85
CA THR A 52 -1.09 -4.49 -5.77
C THR A 52 -0.95 -5.90 -6.31
N VAL A 53 0.04 -6.64 -5.83
CA VAL A 53 0.06 -8.09 -5.86
C VAL A 53 -0.02 -8.57 -4.43
N TRP A 54 -1.07 -9.30 -4.10
CA TRP A 54 -1.27 -9.94 -2.81
C TRP A 54 -1.03 -11.43 -2.96
N ALA A 55 -0.22 -11.99 -2.08
CA ALA A 55 0.13 -13.40 -2.09
C ALA A 55 -0.27 -14.08 -0.78
N GLN A 56 -0.86 -15.26 -0.92
CA GLN A 56 -1.22 -16.18 0.15
C GLN A 56 -0.74 -17.59 -0.21
N PRO A 57 -0.75 -18.56 0.71
CA PRO A 57 -0.24 -19.92 0.43
C PRO A 57 -0.85 -20.57 -0.81
N LEU A 58 -2.13 -20.33 -1.10
CA LEU A 58 -2.86 -20.97 -2.20
C LEU A 58 -2.73 -20.22 -3.55
N GLY A 59 -2.23 -19.00 -3.56
CA GLY A 59 -2.13 -18.24 -4.81
C GLY A 59 -1.87 -16.75 -4.64
N LEU A 60 -1.98 -16.06 -5.76
CA LEU A 60 -1.78 -14.62 -5.85
C LEU A 60 -3.03 -13.95 -6.42
N VAL A 61 -3.32 -12.74 -5.92
CA VAL A 61 -4.31 -11.83 -6.48
C VAL A 61 -3.60 -10.54 -6.89
N ALA A 62 -3.75 -10.13 -8.13
CA ALA A 62 -3.26 -8.83 -8.59
C ALA A 62 -4.44 -7.89 -8.81
N ARG A 63 -4.28 -6.65 -8.39
CA ARG A 63 -5.25 -5.58 -8.56
C ARG A 63 -4.57 -4.35 -9.13
N SER A 64 -5.28 -3.68 -10.01
CA SER A 64 -4.86 -2.38 -10.53
C SER A 64 -6.06 -1.51 -10.81
N ASN A 65 -5.93 -0.23 -10.53
CA ASN A 65 -6.91 0.76 -10.89
C ASN A 65 -6.26 2.11 -11.19
N VAL A 66 -6.92 2.84 -12.07
CA VAL A 66 -6.55 4.21 -12.45
C VAL A 66 -7.77 5.09 -12.25
N VAL A 67 -7.60 6.14 -11.45
CA VAL A 67 -8.63 7.15 -11.20
C VAL A 67 -8.23 8.43 -11.92
N ASP A 68 -9.08 8.94 -12.78
CA ASP A 68 -8.99 10.30 -13.33
C ASP A 68 -9.43 11.26 -12.22
N LEU A 69 -8.47 12.00 -11.68
CA LEU A 69 -8.70 12.89 -10.54
C LEU A 69 -9.48 14.16 -10.93
N GLY A 70 -9.43 14.57 -12.20
CA GLY A 70 -10.19 15.72 -12.70
C GLY A 70 -11.63 15.36 -13.02
N ALA A 71 -11.84 14.20 -13.63
CA ALA A 71 -13.17 13.70 -13.98
C ALA A 71 -13.88 12.96 -12.82
N ASP A 72 -13.19 12.75 -11.69
CA ASP A 72 -13.68 12.02 -10.52
C ASP A 72 -14.28 10.65 -10.89
N ARG A 73 -13.54 9.85 -11.66
CA ARG A 73 -13.99 8.53 -12.11
C ARG A 73 -12.86 7.53 -12.28
N ILE A 74 -13.17 6.26 -12.09
CA ILE A 74 -12.26 5.16 -12.39
C ILE A 74 -12.26 4.94 -13.92
N VAL A 75 -11.06 4.98 -14.54
CA VAL A 75 -10.86 4.77 -15.98
C VAL A 75 -10.23 3.42 -16.33
N HIS A 76 -9.70 2.72 -15.32
CA HIS A 76 -9.25 1.33 -15.39
C HIS A 76 -9.47 0.66 -14.04
N ALA A 77 -9.96 -0.57 -14.05
CA ALA A 77 -10.00 -1.44 -12.88
C ALA A 77 -9.85 -2.89 -13.31
N SER A 78 -8.96 -3.62 -12.65
CA SER A 78 -8.73 -5.04 -12.91
C SER A 78 -8.42 -5.76 -11.60
N GLU A 79 -9.04 -6.93 -11.42
CA GLU A 79 -8.72 -7.89 -10.38
C GLU A 79 -8.56 -9.26 -11.01
N GLN A 80 -7.43 -9.90 -10.79
CA GLN A 80 -7.08 -11.18 -11.38
C GLN A 80 -6.44 -12.09 -10.34
N ALA A 81 -6.65 -13.38 -10.46
CA ALA A 81 -6.06 -14.37 -9.55
C ALA A 81 -5.28 -15.44 -10.33
N ARG A 82 -4.30 -16.01 -9.65
CA ARG A 82 -3.54 -17.17 -10.10
C ARG A 82 -3.39 -18.13 -8.92
N LEU A 83 -3.84 -19.36 -9.10
CA LEU A 83 -3.58 -20.43 -8.15
C LEU A 83 -2.13 -20.92 -8.26
N GLY A 84 -1.65 -21.51 -7.20
CA GLY A 84 -0.31 -22.07 -7.09
C GLY A 84 0.64 -21.21 -6.26
N PRO A 85 1.74 -21.81 -5.81
CA PRO A 85 2.68 -21.17 -4.92
C PRO A 85 3.43 -20.03 -5.62
N ARG A 86 3.96 -19.13 -4.83
CA ARG A 86 5.02 -18.22 -5.24
C ARG A 86 6.38 -18.86 -5.01
N THR A 87 7.35 -18.51 -5.83
CA THR A 87 8.72 -19.02 -5.72
C THR A 87 9.65 -17.90 -5.27
N ALA A 88 10.59 -18.22 -4.38
CA ALA A 88 11.66 -17.29 -4.03
C ALA A 88 12.54 -16.98 -5.25
N GLY A 89 13.25 -15.86 -5.20
CA GLY A 89 14.19 -15.42 -6.24
C GLY A 89 13.92 -13.98 -6.67
N ALA A 90 14.50 -13.57 -7.78
CA ALA A 90 14.33 -12.22 -8.30
C ALA A 90 12.86 -11.87 -8.52
N LEU A 91 12.47 -10.65 -8.13
CA LEU A 91 11.09 -10.19 -8.26
C LEU A 91 10.62 -10.21 -9.73
N SER A 92 9.77 -11.17 -10.04
CA SER A 92 9.14 -11.32 -11.35
C SER A 92 7.80 -12.03 -11.18
N LEU A 93 6.75 -11.26 -10.90
CA LEU A 93 5.40 -11.77 -10.68
C LEU A 93 4.53 -11.58 -11.90
N ALA A 94 3.69 -12.58 -12.16
CA ALA A 94 2.71 -12.59 -13.24
C ALA A 94 1.39 -13.17 -12.73
N VAL A 95 0.30 -12.39 -12.86
CA VAL A 95 -1.06 -12.79 -12.51
C VAL A 95 -2.01 -12.29 -13.60
N GLY A 96 -2.49 -13.16 -14.46
CA GLY A 96 -3.23 -12.76 -15.65
C GLY A 96 -2.45 -11.78 -16.54
N THR A 97 -2.96 -10.58 -16.76
CA THR A 97 -2.25 -9.50 -17.48
C THR A 97 -1.32 -8.69 -16.58
N ALA A 98 -1.48 -8.78 -15.26
CA ALA A 98 -0.66 -8.04 -14.32
C ALA A 98 0.78 -8.58 -14.27
N ARG A 99 1.74 -7.67 -14.25
CA ARG A 99 3.18 -7.96 -14.13
C ARG A 99 3.79 -6.99 -13.13
N LEU A 100 4.67 -7.53 -12.28
CA LEU A 100 5.55 -6.75 -11.41
C LEU A 100 6.95 -7.34 -11.52
N ARG A 101 7.93 -6.50 -11.83
CA ARG A 101 9.33 -6.91 -11.95
C ARG A 101 10.24 -5.90 -11.30
N PHE A 102 11.36 -6.38 -10.76
CA PHE A 102 12.49 -5.57 -10.37
C PHE A 102 13.64 -5.80 -11.37
N SER A 103 14.37 -4.73 -11.65
CA SER A 103 15.62 -4.77 -12.43
C SER A 103 16.69 -4.00 -11.70
N GLU A 104 17.90 -4.56 -11.68
CA GLU A 104 19.05 -3.88 -11.09
C GLU A 104 19.43 -2.67 -11.94
N ARG A 105 19.40 -1.50 -11.30
CA ARG A 105 19.81 -0.21 -11.87
C ARG A 105 20.33 0.67 -10.73
N LYS A 106 21.55 1.15 -10.85
CA LYS A 106 22.11 2.01 -9.78
C LYS A 106 21.33 3.34 -9.67
N PRO A 107 21.17 3.91 -8.46
CA PRO A 107 21.66 3.36 -7.19
C PRO A 107 20.72 2.33 -6.52
N TYR A 108 19.41 2.32 -6.81
CA TYR A 108 18.41 1.56 -6.03
C TYR A 108 17.55 0.61 -6.87
N GLY A 109 17.93 0.34 -8.11
CA GLY A 109 17.14 -0.47 -9.02
C GLY A 109 15.97 0.28 -9.67
N ALA A 110 15.11 -0.47 -10.34
CA ALA A 110 13.85 0.02 -10.89
C ALA A 110 12.78 -1.08 -10.83
N PHE A 111 11.55 -0.68 -10.61
CA PHE A 111 10.39 -1.57 -10.68
C PHE A 111 9.62 -1.26 -11.95
N SER A 112 9.02 -2.27 -12.55
CA SER A 112 8.07 -2.12 -13.64
C SER A 112 6.76 -2.77 -13.28
N ILE A 113 5.66 -2.07 -13.53
CA ILE A 113 4.29 -2.56 -13.35
C ILE A 113 3.54 -2.44 -14.66
N ARG A 114 2.79 -3.50 -14.99
CA ARG A 114 1.90 -3.53 -16.16
C ARG A 114 0.60 -4.22 -15.76
N ALA A 115 -0.53 -3.72 -16.24
CA ALA A 115 -1.83 -4.38 -16.12
C ALA A 115 -2.79 -3.89 -17.21
N GLY A 116 -3.89 -4.64 -17.42
CA GLY A 116 -4.92 -4.29 -18.38
C GLY A 116 -4.61 -4.77 -19.80
N GLY A 117 -5.17 -4.10 -20.77
CA GLY A 117 -5.14 -4.52 -22.17
C GLY A 117 -5.22 -3.34 -23.17
N LYS A 118 -5.82 -3.60 -24.33
CA LYS A 118 -5.89 -2.62 -25.44
C LYS A 118 -6.87 -1.48 -25.19
N SER A 119 -7.93 -1.69 -24.41
CA SER A 119 -8.94 -0.69 -24.11
C SER A 119 -8.54 0.21 -22.94
N ASP A 120 -7.96 -0.38 -21.90
CA ASP A 120 -7.57 0.27 -20.68
C ASP A 120 -6.41 -0.46 -19.99
N GLY A 121 -5.56 0.27 -19.28
CA GLY A 121 -4.43 -0.36 -18.61
C GLY A 121 -3.32 0.62 -18.25
N LEU A 122 -2.21 0.05 -17.79
CA LEU A 122 -1.01 0.78 -17.39
C LEU A 122 0.26 0.00 -17.75
N ASP A 123 1.31 0.74 -18.06
CA ASP A 123 2.67 0.25 -18.25
C ASP A 123 3.63 1.32 -17.74
N LEU A 124 4.13 1.16 -16.51
CA LEU A 124 4.88 2.16 -15.79
C LEU A 124 6.22 1.62 -15.30
N VAL A 125 7.23 2.48 -15.32
CA VAL A 125 8.53 2.26 -14.69
C VAL A 125 8.66 3.21 -13.50
N LEU A 126 9.04 2.64 -12.35
CA LEU A 126 9.16 3.33 -11.07
C LEU A 126 10.62 3.24 -10.61
N VAL A 127 11.25 4.38 -10.42
CA VAL A 127 12.67 4.47 -10.05
C VAL A 127 12.82 5.13 -8.69
N PRO A 128 13.28 4.40 -7.65
CA PRO A 128 13.51 4.95 -6.32
C PRO A 128 14.52 6.10 -6.37
N GLN A 129 14.20 7.17 -5.65
CA GLN A 129 15.01 8.40 -5.55
C GLN A 129 15.72 8.56 -4.22
N LYS A 130 15.47 7.66 -3.29
CA LYS A 130 16.05 7.59 -1.95
C LYS A 130 16.33 6.14 -1.57
N PRO A 131 17.15 5.88 -0.55
CA PRO A 131 17.29 4.54 0.04
C PRO A 131 15.95 3.95 0.46
N TYR A 132 15.87 2.63 0.48
CA TYR A 132 14.71 1.94 1.03
C TYR A 132 14.57 2.21 2.52
N VAL A 133 13.34 2.37 2.96
CA VAL A 133 12.95 2.66 4.33
C VAL A 133 12.54 1.37 5.02
N LEU A 134 13.24 0.98 6.05
CA LEU A 134 12.87 -0.15 6.91
C LEU A 134 11.97 0.36 8.03
N HIS A 135 10.71 -0.07 8.05
CA HIS A 135 9.74 0.39 9.04
C HIS A 135 9.89 -0.33 10.38
N GLY A 136 9.49 0.31 11.48
CA GLY A 136 9.57 -0.25 12.81
C GLY A 136 11.02 -0.38 13.30
N ARG A 137 11.33 -1.51 13.93
CA ARG A 137 12.68 -1.83 14.35
C ARG A 137 13.34 -2.72 13.30
N ASP A 138 14.33 -2.19 12.59
CA ASP A 138 15.12 -2.93 11.59
C ASP A 138 14.26 -3.61 10.50
N GLY A 139 13.15 -2.95 10.11
CA GLY A 139 12.23 -3.49 9.12
C GLY A 139 11.13 -4.38 9.69
N VAL A 140 11.01 -4.50 11.00
CA VAL A 140 9.98 -5.35 11.65
C VAL A 140 8.98 -4.49 12.38
N ILE A 141 7.70 -4.66 12.04
CA ILE A 141 6.58 -4.06 12.77
C ILE A 141 5.71 -5.15 13.40
N GLN A 142 5.05 -4.81 14.53
CA GLN A 142 4.05 -5.67 15.13
C GLN A 142 2.70 -5.40 14.48
N GLN A 143 2.23 -6.34 13.67
CA GLN A 143 0.96 -6.21 12.96
C GLN A 143 -0.20 -6.71 13.82
N SER A 144 -0.70 -5.85 14.70
CA SER A 144 -1.82 -6.18 15.57
C SER A 144 -1.57 -7.46 16.38
N VAL A 145 -2.62 -8.20 16.66
CA VAL A 145 -2.56 -9.51 17.36
C VAL A 145 -2.07 -10.64 16.46
N GLY A 146 -1.86 -10.36 15.17
CA GLY A 146 -1.46 -11.35 14.17
C GLY A 146 0.01 -11.75 14.21
N GLY A 147 0.88 -10.94 14.85
CA GLY A 147 2.32 -11.20 14.92
C GLY A 147 3.18 -10.17 14.20
N PRO A 148 4.48 -10.40 14.16
CA PRO A 148 5.41 -9.51 13.45
C PRO A 148 5.29 -9.68 11.94
N SER A 149 5.66 -8.62 11.23
CA SER A 149 5.86 -8.63 9.78
C SER A 149 7.11 -7.86 9.42
N ASP A 150 7.81 -8.34 8.39
CA ASP A 150 8.85 -7.60 7.72
C ASP A 150 8.21 -6.57 6.79
N TYR A 151 8.74 -5.35 6.77
CA TYR A 151 8.14 -4.24 6.04
C TYR A 151 9.17 -3.19 5.63
N TYR A 152 9.28 -2.97 4.34
CA TYR A 152 10.05 -1.85 3.80
C TYR A 152 9.26 -1.08 2.74
N SER A 153 9.68 0.16 2.50
CA SER A 153 9.11 1.01 1.44
C SER A 153 10.18 1.68 0.60
N ALA A 154 9.86 1.92 -0.69
CA ALA A 154 10.47 2.96 -1.48
C ALA A 154 9.55 4.19 -1.43
N THR A 155 9.81 5.11 -0.51
CA THR A 155 8.89 6.19 -0.14
C THR A 155 8.78 7.30 -1.19
N ARG A 156 9.78 7.41 -2.08
CA ARG A 156 9.80 8.36 -3.18
C ARG A 156 10.42 7.74 -4.42
N MET A 157 9.62 7.61 -5.45
CA MET A 157 10.03 7.08 -6.74
C MET A 157 9.62 8.05 -7.86
N ALA A 158 10.46 8.23 -8.87
CA ALA A 158 10.03 8.82 -10.12
C ALA A 158 9.25 7.79 -10.95
N VAL A 159 8.21 8.24 -11.64
CA VAL A 159 7.39 7.39 -12.50
C VAL A 159 7.38 7.97 -13.91
N ILE A 160 7.57 7.09 -14.88
CA ILE A 160 7.33 7.38 -16.29
C ILE A 160 6.64 6.18 -16.93
N GLY A 161 5.86 6.41 -17.95
CA GLY A 161 5.23 5.33 -18.71
C GLY A 161 3.99 5.77 -19.46
N THR A 162 3.06 4.84 -19.64
CA THR A 162 1.86 5.05 -20.42
C THR A 162 0.65 4.48 -19.71
N LEU A 163 -0.43 5.25 -19.65
CA LEU A 163 -1.77 4.75 -19.37
C LEU A 163 -2.49 4.51 -20.70
N THR A 164 -3.25 3.43 -20.79
CA THR A 164 -4.22 3.23 -21.88
C THR A 164 -5.58 3.62 -21.37
N ILE A 165 -6.22 4.61 -21.99
CA ILE A 165 -7.54 5.12 -21.57
C ILE A 165 -8.42 5.18 -22.80
N ALA A 166 -9.51 4.41 -22.81
CA ALA A 166 -10.44 4.27 -23.95
C ALA A 166 -9.69 3.97 -25.28
N GLY A 167 -8.72 3.05 -25.22
CA GLY A 167 -7.92 2.61 -26.37
C GLY A 167 -6.81 3.58 -26.79
N ARG A 168 -6.63 4.70 -26.10
CA ARG A 168 -5.60 5.70 -26.41
C ARG A 168 -4.44 5.59 -25.47
N ALA A 169 -3.23 5.63 -25.99
CA ALA A 169 -2.01 5.72 -25.20
C ALA A 169 -1.83 7.16 -24.69
N VAL A 170 -1.72 7.30 -23.37
CA VAL A 170 -1.52 8.58 -22.67
C VAL A 170 -0.17 8.51 -21.95
N PRO A 171 0.91 9.13 -22.49
CA PRO A 171 2.18 9.24 -21.81
C PRO A 171 2.03 9.99 -20.50
N VAL A 172 2.62 9.48 -19.43
CA VAL A 172 2.51 10.07 -18.11
C VAL A 172 3.84 10.07 -17.37
N SER A 173 3.98 11.02 -16.46
CA SER A 173 5.08 11.08 -15.51
C SER A 173 4.59 11.57 -14.14
N GLY A 174 5.36 11.28 -13.08
CA GLY A 174 4.98 11.69 -11.75
C GLY A 174 5.80 11.06 -10.64
N SER A 175 5.15 10.81 -9.52
CA SER A 175 5.78 10.21 -8.34
C SER A 175 5.01 9.01 -7.82
N SER A 176 5.73 8.04 -7.26
CA SER A 176 5.18 6.82 -6.67
C SER A 176 5.74 6.56 -5.28
N TRP A 177 5.08 5.64 -4.61
CA TRP A 177 5.46 4.96 -3.39
C TRP A 177 5.30 3.46 -3.63
N LEU A 178 6.18 2.64 -3.07
CA LEU A 178 6.07 1.19 -3.06
C LEU A 178 6.23 0.68 -1.63
N ASP A 179 5.31 -0.21 -1.21
CA ASP A 179 5.42 -1.03 -0.02
C ASP A 179 5.64 -2.48 -0.38
N HIS A 180 6.50 -3.14 0.36
CA HIS A 180 6.61 -4.59 0.38
C HIS A 180 6.59 -5.06 1.82
N GLN A 181 5.64 -5.93 2.13
CA GLN A 181 5.43 -6.43 3.48
C GLN A 181 5.09 -7.91 3.44
N TRP A 182 5.68 -8.68 4.35
CA TRP A 182 5.43 -10.12 4.45
C TRP A 182 5.54 -10.61 5.89
N GLY A 183 4.91 -11.75 6.18
CA GLY A 183 4.96 -12.37 7.49
C GLY A 183 3.91 -13.44 7.71
N SER A 184 3.86 -13.94 8.92
CA SER A 184 2.87 -14.94 9.36
C SER A 184 1.83 -14.30 10.28
N PHE A 185 1.24 -13.21 9.82
CA PHE A 185 0.20 -12.47 10.54
C PHE A 185 -1.14 -12.59 9.80
N GLY A 186 -2.23 -12.25 10.47
CA GLY A 186 -3.55 -12.21 9.84
C GLY A 186 -4.10 -13.57 9.46
N THR A 187 -4.28 -14.48 10.41
CA THR A 187 -5.12 -15.65 10.14
C THR A 187 -6.57 -15.22 9.93
N VAL A 188 -7.26 -15.89 9.00
CA VAL A 188 -8.64 -15.67 8.53
C VAL A 188 -9.69 -15.42 9.62
N ARG A 189 -9.39 -15.64 10.88
CA ARG A 189 -10.33 -15.55 11.99
C ARG A 189 -10.34 -14.23 12.75
N LYS A 190 -9.41 -13.30 12.48
CA LYS A 190 -9.38 -11.99 13.13
C LYS A 190 -9.34 -10.92 12.05
N ALA A 191 -10.51 -10.44 11.66
CA ALA A 191 -10.62 -9.31 10.76
C ALA A 191 -9.84 -8.13 11.35
N LEU A 192 -8.82 -7.71 10.64
CA LEU A 192 -8.07 -6.50 10.95
C LEU A 192 -8.67 -5.37 10.14
N ARG A 193 -8.90 -4.25 10.79
CA ARG A 193 -9.24 -2.99 10.14
C ARG A 193 -8.09 -2.04 10.34
N TRP A 194 -7.86 -1.16 9.38
CA TRP A 194 -6.78 -0.19 9.47
C TRP A 194 -7.07 1.09 8.70
N ASP A 195 -6.40 2.13 9.13
CA ASP A 195 -6.12 3.29 8.31
C ASP A 195 -4.60 3.32 8.04
N TRP A 196 -4.22 3.43 6.79
CA TRP A 196 -2.85 3.62 6.39
C TRP A 196 -2.70 4.93 5.62
N PHE A 197 -1.62 5.63 5.86
CA PHE A 197 -1.32 6.92 5.25
C PHE A 197 0.11 6.91 4.72
N SER A 198 0.32 7.29 3.46
CA SER A 198 1.60 7.68 2.93
C SER A 198 1.53 9.11 2.41
N CYS A 199 2.36 10.00 2.94
CA CYS A 199 2.42 11.39 2.51
C CYS A 199 3.80 11.69 1.92
N ARG A 200 3.83 12.32 0.77
CA ARG A 200 5.03 12.85 0.11
C ARG A 200 4.91 14.37 0.10
N PHE A 201 5.79 15.03 0.85
CA PHE A 201 5.76 16.49 0.97
C PHE A 201 6.60 17.18 -0.11
N ALA A 202 6.30 18.45 -0.34
CA ALA A 202 6.96 19.26 -1.36
C ALA A 202 8.45 19.48 -1.09
N ASP A 203 8.86 19.50 0.19
CA ASP A 203 10.25 19.61 0.61
C ASP A 203 11.03 18.28 0.52
N ARG A 204 10.45 17.26 -0.09
CA ARG A 204 11.00 15.92 -0.25
C ARG A 204 11.10 15.09 1.04
N SER A 205 10.44 15.48 2.13
CA SER A 205 10.22 14.58 3.26
C SER A 205 8.98 13.70 3.03
N GLU A 206 8.89 12.58 3.75
CA GLU A 206 7.77 11.65 3.68
C GLU A 206 7.29 11.24 5.07
N LEU A 207 6.02 10.83 5.15
CA LEU A 207 5.41 10.30 6.37
C LEU A 207 4.61 9.05 6.02
N MET A 208 4.88 7.96 6.72
CA MET A 208 4.02 6.78 6.77
C MET A 208 3.39 6.67 8.16
N LEU A 209 2.09 6.41 8.20
CA LEU A 209 1.38 6.06 9.43
C LEU A 209 0.50 4.84 9.19
N TYR A 210 0.55 3.87 10.08
CA TYR A 210 -0.26 2.68 10.05
C TYR A 210 -0.97 2.55 11.39
N ARG A 211 -2.29 2.72 11.38
CA ARG A 211 -3.16 2.64 12.54
C ARG A 211 -4.07 1.43 12.43
N PHE A 212 -4.10 0.61 13.47
CA PHE A 212 -4.96 -0.57 13.53
C PHE A 212 -6.24 -0.28 14.32
N LEU A 213 -7.32 -0.90 13.89
CA LEU A 213 -8.66 -0.73 14.47
C LEU A 213 -9.24 -2.10 14.82
N ASP A 214 -10.05 -2.16 15.87
CA ASP A 214 -10.89 -3.32 16.15
C ASP A 214 -12.13 -3.38 15.23
N LEU A 215 -12.96 -4.41 15.40
CA LEU A 215 -14.18 -4.58 14.60
C LEU A 215 -15.24 -3.51 14.84
N GLN A 216 -15.11 -2.73 15.92
CA GLN A 216 -15.94 -1.57 16.23
C GLN A 216 -15.32 -0.26 15.77
N ASN A 217 -14.23 -0.32 14.99
CA ASN A 217 -13.45 0.82 14.51
C ASN A 217 -12.79 1.66 15.63
N LYS A 218 -12.51 1.05 16.79
CA LYS A 218 -11.75 1.69 17.86
C LYS A 218 -10.26 1.48 17.64
N PRO A 219 -9.42 2.52 17.83
CA PRO A 219 -7.98 2.39 17.69
C PRO A 219 -7.36 1.36 18.63
N LEU A 220 -6.46 0.54 18.09
CA LEU A 220 -5.60 -0.40 18.81
C LEU A 220 -4.20 0.20 18.91
N SER A 221 -4.07 1.36 19.55
CA SER A 221 -2.91 2.25 19.46
C SER A 221 -1.57 1.62 19.87
N ARG A 222 -1.56 0.52 20.62
CA ARG A 222 -0.35 -0.23 20.96
C ARG A 222 0.34 -0.89 19.75
N PHE A 223 -0.36 -0.98 18.63
CA PHE A 223 0.15 -1.54 17.36
C PHE A 223 0.40 -0.46 16.31
N ASP A 224 0.05 0.78 16.61
CA ASP A 224 0.26 1.89 15.68
C ASP A 224 1.75 2.02 15.36
N THR A 225 2.05 2.22 14.09
CA THR A 225 3.42 2.38 13.59
C THR A 225 3.49 3.59 12.68
N GLY A 226 4.53 4.38 12.84
CA GLY A 226 4.80 5.50 11.96
C GLY A 226 6.29 5.70 11.70
N THR A 227 6.59 6.23 10.53
CA THR A 227 7.95 6.58 10.10
C THR A 227 7.92 7.92 9.38
N PHE A 228 8.77 8.84 9.80
CA PHE A 228 9.04 10.08 9.09
C PHE A 228 10.42 9.99 8.43
N VAL A 229 10.51 10.43 7.18
CA VAL A 229 11.73 10.41 6.37
C VAL A 229 12.10 11.83 6.01
N ASP A 230 13.28 12.28 6.44
CA ASP A 230 13.79 13.59 6.08
C ASP A 230 14.14 13.70 4.58
N PRO A 231 14.30 14.91 4.04
CA PRO A 231 14.67 15.11 2.65
C PRO A 231 15.92 14.36 2.19
N ASP A 232 16.88 14.16 3.08
CA ASP A 232 18.13 13.42 2.84
C ASP A 232 18.00 11.90 2.97
N GLY A 233 16.83 11.40 3.44
CA GLY A 233 16.57 9.99 3.67
C GLY A 233 16.77 9.51 5.10
N THR A 234 17.13 10.38 6.04
CA THR A 234 17.24 10.03 7.46
C THR A 234 15.90 9.60 8.03
N LEU A 235 15.89 8.47 8.73
CA LEU A 235 14.67 7.84 9.25
C LEU A 235 14.42 8.24 10.70
N HIS A 236 13.17 8.50 11.01
CA HIS A 236 12.70 8.76 12.35
C HIS A 236 11.45 7.96 12.66
N ALA A 237 11.50 7.18 13.72
CA ALA A 237 10.29 6.53 14.23
C ALA A 237 9.26 7.58 14.69
N VAL A 238 8.00 7.32 14.43
CA VAL A 238 6.84 8.10 14.89
C VAL A 238 6.02 7.21 15.83
N PRO A 239 6.42 7.11 17.11
CA PRO A 239 5.75 6.20 18.06
C PRO A 239 4.40 6.72 18.52
N ARG A 240 4.14 8.01 18.32
CA ARG A 240 2.90 8.67 18.78
C ARG A 240 2.37 9.60 17.72
N PHE A 241 1.15 9.34 17.31
CA PHE A 241 0.39 10.21 16.43
C PHE A 241 -1.11 10.10 16.73
N ARG A 242 -1.85 11.04 16.23
CA ARG A 242 -3.32 11.02 16.30
C ARG A 242 -3.92 11.29 14.94
N VAL A 243 -4.92 10.51 14.59
CA VAL A 243 -5.74 10.69 13.40
C VAL A 243 -7.19 10.89 13.84
N ASP A 244 -7.73 12.06 13.56
CA ASP A 244 -9.13 12.39 13.77
C ASP A 244 -9.84 12.44 12.41
N GLN A 245 -10.97 11.80 12.30
CA GLN A 245 -11.86 11.93 11.16
C GLN A 245 -12.67 13.23 11.31
N LEU A 246 -12.75 14.02 10.25
CA LEU A 246 -13.41 15.32 10.25
C LEU A 246 -14.65 15.30 9.35
N GLY A 247 -15.75 15.82 9.89
CA GLY A 247 -17.03 15.90 9.18
C GLY A 247 -17.73 14.55 9.01
N ALA A 248 -18.76 14.54 8.18
CA ALA A 248 -19.54 13.33 7.90
C ALA A 248 -18.82 12.39 6.96
N SER A 249 -18.99 11.08 7.18
CA SER A 249 -18.59 10.06 6.22
C SER A 249 -19.53 10.07 5.01
N VAL A 250 -18.98 9.75 3.85
CA VAL A 250 -19.72 9.68 2.58
C VAL A 250 -19.66 8.25 2.07
N ARG A 251 -20.75 7.76 1.48
CA ARG A 251 -20.76 6.45 0.81
C ARG A 251 -20.36 6.63 -0.65
N PRO A 252 -19.16 6.15 -1.04
CA PRO A 252 -18.77 6.16 -2.45
C PRO A 252 -19.66 5.23 -3.29
N PRO A 253 -19.80 5.46 -4.59
CA PRO A 253 -20.53 4.54 -5.46
C PRO A 253 -19.99 3.12 -5.37
N GLY A 254 -20.89 2.15 -5.22
CA GLY A 254 -20.56 0.73 -5.07
C GLY A 254 -20.07 0.30 -3.69
N ALA A 255 -19.82 1.24 -2.77
CA ALA A 255 -19.41 0.90 -1.41
C ALA A 255 -20.61 0.45 -0.55
N PRO A 256 -20.47 -0.61 0.28
CA PRO A 256 -21.53 -1.06 1.19
C PRO A 256 -21.67 -0.13 2.41
N ILE A 257 -20.63 0.59 2.75
CA ILE A 257 -20.56 1.48 3.92
C ILE A 257 -20.10 2.89 3.54
N ALA A 258 -20.24 3.83 4.48
CA ALA A 258 -19.69 5.18 4.33
C ALA A 258 -18.26 5.25 4.88
N TYR A 259 -17.41 6.02 4.21
CA TYR A 259 -16.02 6.26 4.55
C TYR A 259 -15.76 7.71 4.90
N PRO A 260 -14.82 8.02 5.81
CA PRO A 260 -14.38 9.37 6.06
C PRO A 260 -13.84 10.03 4.80
N GLN A 261 -14.04 11.35 4.68
CA GLN A 261 -13.55 12.11 3.53
C GLN A 261 -12.60 13.25 3.93
N ARG A 262 -12.29 13.35 5.21
CA ARG A 262 -11.31 14.32 5.73
C ARG A 262 -10.68 13.77 6.99
N TRP A 263 -9.37 14.00 7.13
CA TRP A 263 -8.62 13.59 8.31
C TRP A 263 -7.78 14.74 8.83
N ARG A 264 -7.62 14.83 10.14
CA ARG A 264 -6.58 15.63 10.79
C ARG A 264 -5.55 14.68 11.38
N ILE A 265 -4.30 14.83 10.97
CA ILE A 265 -3.18 14.04 11.42
C ILE A 265 -2.28 14.92 12.26
N ARG A 266 -1.98 14.51 13.49
CA ARG A 266 -1.07 15.21 14.38
C ARG A 266 0.08 14.29 14.78
N VAL A 267 1.32 14.75 14.56
CA VAL A 267 2.56 14.11 14.98
C VAL A 267 3.32 15.09 15.84
N PRO A 268 3.09 15.12 17.18
CA PRO A 268 3.64 16.15 18.07
C PRO A 268 5.16 16.21 18.04
N ASP A 269 5.83 15.04 18.04
CA ASP A 269 7.28 14.92 18.05
C ASP A 269 7.96 15.47 16.76
N ARG A 270 7.15 15.81 15.73
CA ARG A 270 7.57 16.42 14.46
C ARG A 270 6.91 17.76 14.18
N SER A 271 6.16 18.30 15.14
CA SER A 271 5.38 19.54 14.97
C SER A 271 4.48 19.52 13.73
N LEU A 272 3.98 18.33 13.33
CA LEU A 272 3.06 18.19 12.20
C LEU A 272 1.62 18.24 12.68
N ASP A 273 0.83 19.10 12.04
CA ASP A 273 -0.62 19.18 12.16
C ASP A 273 -1.19 19.36 10.75
N LEU A 274 -1.62 18.26 10.16
CA LEU A 274 -2.06 18.19 8.78
C LEU A 274 -3.56 18.02 8.73
N SER A 275 -4.23 18.72 7.80
CA SER A 275 -5.57 18.36 7.36
C SER A 275 -5.50 17.89 5.92
N ILE A 276 -6.08 16.71 5.63
CA ILE A 276 -6.05 16.12 4.31
C ILE A 276 -7.46 15.86 3.81
N THR A 277 -7.66 16.05 2.50
CA THR A 277 -8.94 15.84 1.81
C THR A 277 -8.70 15.09 0.50
N PRO A 278 -9.53 14.11 0.13
CA PRO A 278 -9.45 13.40 -1.13
C PRO A 278 -9.41 14.32 -2.34
N LEU A 279 -8.63 13.94 -3.35
CA LEU A 279 -8.60 14.61 -4.65
C LEU A 279 -9.77 14.21 -5.55
N ALA A 280 -10.37 13.05 -5.31
CA ALA A 280 -11.55 12.55 -5.99
C ALA A 280 -12.42 11.78 -4.99
N ARG A 281 -13.72 11.64 -5.26
CA ARG A 281 -14.67 10.91 -4.40
C ARG A 281 -14.80 9.45 -4.80
N HIS A 282 -14.64 9.15 -6.11
CA HIS A 282 -14.76 7.81 -6.67
C HIS A 282 -13.46 7.03 -6.59
N GLN A 283 -13.00 6.78 -5.35
CA GLN A 283 -11.75 6.07 -5.06
C GLN A 283 -12.01 4.80 -4.21
N TYR A 284 -13.23 4.28 -4.23
CA TYR A 284 -13.57 3.03 -3.60
C TYR A 284 -13.33 1.87 -4.58
N LEU A 285 -12.69 0.82 -4.07
CA LEU A 285 -12.42 -0.40 -4.82
C LEU A 285 -13.36 -1.51 -4.33
N ALA A 286 -14.37 -1.79 -5.14
CA ALA A 286 -15.17 -3.00 -4.99
C ALA A 286 -14.34 -4.21 -5.43
N ASN A 287 -14.13 -5.16 -4.54
CA ASN A 287 -13.36 -6.36 -4.80
C ASN A 287 -14.27 -7.59 -4.75
N ARG A 288 -13.89 -8.62 -5.50
CA ARG A 288 -14.57 -9.92 -5.50
C ARG A 288 -13.81 -10.98 -4.71
N LEU A 289 -12.50 -10.87 -4.67
CA LEU A 289 -11.60 -11.89 -4.11
C LEU A 289 -11.04 -11.49 -2.74
N VAL A 290 -11.03 -10.20 -2.42
CA VAL A 290 -10.59 -9.66 -1.13
C VAL A 290 -11.61 -8.63 -0.65
N ALA A 291 -11.51 -8.16 0.60
CA ALA A 291 -12.41 -7.11 1.09
C ALA A 291 -12.29 -5.84 0.23
N GLY A 292 -13.42 -5.18 0.01
CA GLY A 292 -13.43 -3.83 -0.51
C GLY A 292 -12.84 -2.84 0.50
N PHE A 293 -12.25 -1.77 0.01
CA PHE A 293 -11.76 -0.69 0.87
C PHE A 293 -11.72 0.64 0.10
N TRP A 294 -11.71 1.71 0.85
CA TRP A 294 -11.46 3.01 0.27
C TRP A 294 -9.95 3.23 0.16
N GLU A 295 -9.50 3.57 -1.02
CA GLU A 295 -8.10 3.81 -1.33
C GLU A 295 -8.00 5.04 -2.21
N GLY A 296 -7.38 6.11 -1.72
CA GLY A 296 -7.46 7.34 -2.46
C GLY A 296 -6.32 8.32 -2.24
N ALA A 297 -6.03 9.04 -3.35
CA ALA A 297 -5.17 10.20 -3.33
C ALA A 297 -5.86 11.37 -2.63
N ALA A 298 -5.11 12.05 -1.76
CA ALA A 298 -5.58 13.19 -0.98
C ALA A 298 -4.54 14.31 -1.01
N ARG A 299 -5.00 15.57 -0.97
CA ARG A 299 -4.11 16.72 -0.81
C ARG A 299 -4.03 17.13 0.66
N VAL A 300 -2.94 17.76 1.01
CA VAL A 300 -2.81 18.47 2.28
C VAL A 300 -3.39 19.86 2.12
N ASP A 301 -4.49 20.14 2.82
CA ASP A 301 -5.15 21.46 2.80
C ASP A 301 -4.53 22.42 3.83
N ARG A 302 -4.01 21.88 4.94
CA ARG A 302 -3.39 22.63 6.02
C ARG A 302 -2.16 21.90 6.53
N GLY A 303 -1.13 22.65 6.87
CA GLY A 303 0.15 22.17 7.35
C GLY A 303 1.18 22.08 6.22
N LYS A 304 2.01 21.05 6.25
CA LYS A 304 3.11 20.86 5.29
C LYS A 304 2.59 20.49 3.90
N PRO A 305 2.81 21.28 2.84
CA PRO A 305 2.26 21.00 1.51
C PRO A 305 2.70 19.64 0.98
N GLY A 306 1.76 18.88 0.42
CA GLY A 306 2.05 17.55 -0.10
C GLY A 306 0.83 16.81 -0.62
N ILE A 307 1.08 15.61 -1.09
CA ILE A 307 0.07 14.63 -1.51
C ILE A 307 0.19 13.41 -0.61
N CYS A 308 -0.95 12.94 -0.11
CA CYS A 308 -1.05 11.69 0.63
C CYS A 308 -1.83 10.66 -0.19
N VAL A 309 -1.63 9.39 0.13
CA VAL A 309 -2.56 8.31 -0.18
C VAL A 309 -3.07 7.77 1.14
N VAL A 310 -4.34 7.45 1.18
CA VAL A 310 -5.02 6.88 2.35
C VAL A 310 -5.64 5.56 1.95
N GLU A 311 -5.39 4.51 2.72
CA GLU A 311 -6.21 3.30 2.74
C GLU A 311 -7.06 3.30 4.01
N ASP A 312 -8.33 2.98 3.84
CA ASP A 312 -9.27 2.82 4.94
C ASP A 312 -10.00 1.48 4.76
N LEU A 313 -9.54 0.46 5.47
CA LEU A 313 -10.14 -0.86 5.46
C LEU A 313 -11.09 -1.02 6.66
N ARG A 314 -12.38 -0.97 6.40
CA ARG A 314 -13.45 -1.11 7.41
C ARG A 314 -14.45 -2.21 7.12
N GLU A 315 -14.36 -2.81 5.96
CA GLU A 315 -15.26 -3.89 5.57
C GLU A 315 -14.78 -5.23 6.12
N ASP A 316 -15.75 -6.10 6.38
CA ASP A 316 -15.44 -7.48 6.74
C ASP A 316 -14.84 -8.22 5.54
N GLN A 317 -13.79 -9.00 5.80
CA GLN A 317 -13.23 -9.87 4.76
C GLN A 317 -14.31 -10.81 4.23
N PRO A 318 -14.36 -11.07 2.92
CA PRO A 318 -15.28 -12.07 2.37
C PRO A 318 -15.09 -13.39 3.10
N LYS A 319 -16.18 -14.03 3.48
CA LYS A 319 -16.12 -15.39 4.03
C LYS A 319 -15.63 -16.31 2.92
N VAL A 320 -14.45 -16.88 3.07
CA VAL A 320 -14.00 -17.97 2.20
C VAL A 320 -15.00 -19.10 2.36
N PRO A 321 -15.65 -19.59 1.28
CA PRO A 321 -16.49 -20.76 1.39
C PRO A 321 -15.67 -21.91 2.00
N THR A 322 -16.12 -22.46 3.11
CA THR A 322 -15.55 -23.72 3.63
C THR A 322 -15.80 -24.78 2.57
N PRO A 323 -14.78 -25.52 2.12
CA PRO A 323 -15.02 -26.72 1.31
C PRO A 323 -15.94 -27.64 2.11
N GLY A 324 -17.12 -27.94 1.56
CA GLY A 324 -18.04 -28.93 2.10
C GLY A 324 -17.52 -30.34 1.99
#